data_79f34ad42b95788b0d6b872ea0f425ab
#
_entry.id   79f34ad42b95788b0d6b872ea0f425ab
#
_cell.length_a   1.000
_cell.length_b   1.000
_cell.length_c   1.000
_cell.angle_alpha   90.00
_cell.angle_beta   90.00
_cell.angle_gamma   90.00
#
_symmetry.space_group_name_H-M   'P 1'
#
loop_
_entity.id
_entity.type
_entity.pdbx_description
1 polymer ?
#
loop_
_entity_poly.entity_id
_entity_poly.type
_entity_poly.pdbx_seq_one_letter_code
_entity_poly.pdbx_strand_id
1 'polypeptide(L)'
;MRSCGQVYDRGMARLTSLVAGAVLLTTTAAATARGDEFRVTPYLQNPTSDAITIRWLSDTANPGSLSINGQIFGSTPTYAATLAYQAAEPAGDRYPSLPWLHSVRVTGLNANTAYPYAVNQGTSTAAGTVATPIPSAATSGLAVASGVRLFVYSDSETEPESAAARVTWAAPAGATRPAWVGGLYPATQTVGSTQNLAIVAARAAEAQAAGRATLIALPGDLVESGGEQRDWDEFWRHSAGSYGSVAASTAIVPGLGNHENYGGPGALGGYSPTAATAAVAKYQTYFEVPENNATFADHTGRYHRVDFGPVTLLTIDSSNGGSDNTASDTNFFLDTAANPQIPDYTPGSPQYEWLEGQLQSTQAAGQITFVQYHHAAYSVGPHGYPAGTGTGFDTQSGQPLRVLTPLLALYDVAAVFSGHDEIYEHSIVDGIHFYDVGATGDGLRGPQSDLTNPFQAFLAHTDAPEMWAGDVLLAGGKHYGHLEIDVTLAASGGWDVSITPAYAFPLLSPTNPGEILGWERRTYDDVVTFFAVPEPNALLLMAAATALQAGLSVHRLRHTSGCKDAEGSAVLDPAVDCHQS
;
A
#
# COMPACT_ATOMS: atom_id res chain seq x y z
N MET A 1 18.31 -69.72 17.35
CA MET A 1 19.79 -69.75 17.30
C MET A 1 20.29 -68.41 16.79
N ARG A 2 21.08 -67.69 17.62
CA ARG A 2 21.98 -66.57 17.38
C ARG A 2 21.41 -65.42 16.57
N SER A 3 20.87 -64.26 17.10
CA SER A 3 21.63 -63.20 17.77
C SER A 3 22.75 -62.59 16.92
N CYS A 4 22.48 -61.41 16.36
CA CYS A 4 23.50 -60.38 16.16
C CYS A 4 22.84 -58.97 16.23
N GLY A 5 23.13 -58.27 17.30
CA GLY A 5 22.73 -56.91 17.54
C GLY A 5 23.67 -55.94 16.80
N GLN A 6 23.13 -54.89 16.28
CA GLN A 6 23.91 -53.69 15.95
C GLN A 6 23.42 -52.53 16.82
N VAL A 7 24.36 -52.06 17.62
CA VAL A 7 24.30 -50.84 18.42
C VAL A 7 24.47 -49.67 17.46
N TYR A 8 23.45 -48.79 17.36
CA TYR A 8 23.60 -47.48 16.73
C TYR A 8 23.81 -46.43 17.83
N ASP A 9 25.03 -45.97 17.86
CA ASP A 9 25.46 -44.81 18.62
C ASP A 9 24.81 -43.55 18.02
N ARG A 10 23.92 -42.91 18.77
CA ARG A 10 23.33 -41.62 18.40
C ARG A 10 24.12 -40.52 19.09
N GLY A 11 25.01 -39.93 18.31
CA GLY A 11 25.65 -38.66 18.66
C GLY A 11 24.62 -37.59 18.98
N MET A 12 24.66 -37.05 20.19
CA MET A 12 23.90 -35.87 20.59
C MET A 12 24.38 -34.65 19.82
N ALA A 13 23.63 -34.25 18.83
CA ALA A 13 23.72 -32.89 18.31
C ALA A 13 23.10 -31.92 19.33
N ARG A 14 23.93 -31.06 19.90
CA ARG A 14 23.49 -29.97 20.75
C ARG A 14 22.70 -29.01 19.89
N LEU A 15 21.36 -28.97 20.05
CA LEU A 15 20.54 -27.84 19.63
C LEU A 15 20.87 -26.67 20.57
N THR A 16 21.54 -25.67 20.02
CA THR A 16 21.58 -24.35 20.60
C THR A 16 20.20 -23.72 20.34
N SER A 17 19.36 -23.73 21.36
CA SER A 17 18.11 -22.96 21.38
C SER A 17 18.45 -21.49 21.32
N LEU A 18 18.19 -20.86 20.18
CA LEU A 18 18.01 -19.41 20.11
C LEU A 18 16.73 -19.09 20.90
N VAL A 19 16.91 -18.54 22.08
CA VAL A 19 15.86 -17.87 22.82
C VAL A 19 15.56 -16.58 22.06
N ALA A 20 14.53 -16.61 21.22
CA ALA A 20 13.93 -15.39 20.72
C ALA A 20 13.33 -14.66 21.93
N GLY A 21 13.97 -13.57 22.34
CA GLY A 21 13.47 -12.73 23.39
C GLY A 21 12.17 -12.09 22.93
N ALA A 22 11.05 -12.57 23.48
CA ALA A 22 9.80 -11.82 23.42
C ALA A 22 10.02 -10.52 24.21
N VAL A 23 10.20 -9.43 23.49
CA VAL A 23 10.13 -8.09 24.08
C VAL A 23 8.67 -7.86 24.43
N LEU A 24 8.33 -8.14 25.68
CA LEU A 24 7.07 -7.75 26.27
C LEU A 24 7.11 -6.22 26.40
N LEU A 25 6.66 -5.52 25.36
CA LEU A 25 6.34 -4.11 25.45
C LEU A 25 5.06 -4.00 26.29
N THR A 26 5.21 -4.00 27.60
CA THR A 26 4.18 -3.45 28.48
C THR A 26 4.16 -1.94 28.25
N THR A 27 3.44 -1.49 27.25
CA THR A 27 2.99 -0.11 27.21
C THR A 27 1.97 0.05 28.33
N THR A 28 2.43 0.41 29.52
CA THR A 28 1.56 1.10 30.44
C THR A 28 1.17 2.38 29.71
N ALA A 29 0.01 2.37 29.07
CA ALA A 29 -0.65 3.60 28.69
C ALA A 29 -0.92 4.35 29.98
N ALA A 30 0.04 5.19 30.40
CA ALA A 30 -0.27 6.30 31.25
C ALA A 30 -1.29 7.10 30.43
N ALA A 31 -2.54 7.09 30.87
CA ALA A 31 -3.51 8.09 30.48
C ALA A 31 -2.93 9.43 30.98
N THR A 32 -1.99 9.98 30.22
CA THR A 32 -1.59 11.36 30.36
C THR A 32 -2.87 12.14 30.11
N ALA A 33 -3.30 12.90 31.10
CA ALA A 33 -4.27 13.96 30.89
C ALA A 33 -3.91 14.59 29.52
N ARG A 34 -4.82 14.58 28.55
CA ARG A 34 -4.63 15.20 27.24
C ARG A 34 -4.05 16.57 27.47
N GLY A 35 -2.79 16.76 27.13
CA GLY A 35 -2.30 18.08 26.88
C GLY A 35 -3.11 18.57 25.69
N ASP A 36 -3.95 19.55 25.92
CA ASP A 36 -5.07 19.96 25.06
C ASP A 36 -4.71 20.48 23.65
N GLU A 37 -3.60 20.06 23.05
CA GLU A 37 -3.08 20.78 21.90
C GLU A 37 -2.91 19.94 20.63
N PHE A 38 -2.64 18.63 20.69
CA PHE A 38 -2.67 17.77 19.52
C PHE A 38 -3.99 17.02 19.43
N ARG A 39 -4.73 17.25 18.34
CA ARG A 39 -5.85 16.41 17.93
C ARG A 39 -5.36 15.18 17.19
N VAL A 40 -4.45 15.40 16.25
CA VAL A 40 -3.69 14.39 15.52
C VAL A 40 -2.22 14.71 15.73
N THR A 41 -1.45 13.76 16.21
CA THR A 41 0.01 13.92 16.37
C THR A 41 0.69 14.01 15.01
N PRO A 42 1.96 14.44 14.92
CA PRO A 42 2.63 14.59 13.64
C PRO A 42 2.62 13.32 12.80
N TYR A 43 2.34 13.46 11.51
CA TYR A 43 2.35 12.41 10.51
C TYR A 43 3.05 12.85 9.23
N LEU A 44 3.65 11.89 8.52
CA LEU A 44 4.51 12.11 7.38
C LEU A 44 3.76 11.87 6.07
N GLN A 45 3.96 12.76 5.10
CA GLN A 45 3.36 12.68 3.78
C GLN A 45 4.31 13.18 2.69
N ASN A 46 3.99 12.86 1.43
CA ASN A 46 4.66 13.38 0.24
C ASN A 46 6.19 13.27 0.31
N PRO A 47 6.75 12.05 0.55
CA PRO A 47 8.17 11.85 0.69
C PRO A 47 8.91 11.95 -0.64
N THR A 48 10.11 12.54 -0.62
CA THR A 48 11.11 12.43 -1.69
C THR A 48 12.46 12.09 -1.09
N SER A 49 13.49 11.87 -1.90
CA SER A 49 14.83 11.59 -1.40
C SER A 49 15.47 12.76 -0.63
N ASP A 50 14.92 13.96 -0.74
CA ASP A 50 15.46 15.19 -0.16
C ASP A 50 14.42 16.05 0.56
N ALA A 51 13.16 15.59 0.66
CA ALA A 51 12.11 16.36 1.28
C ALA A 51 10.98 15.49 1.85
N ILE A 52 10.23 16.08 2.81
CA ILE A 52 9.06 15.47 3.47
C ILE A 52 8.07 16.54 3.87
N THR A 53 6.77 16.26 3.82
CA THR A 53 5.76 17.08 4.48
C THR A 53 5.42 16.47 5.83
N ILE A 54 5.45 17.28 6.89
CA ILE A 54 5.05 16.91 8.24
C ILE A 54 3.81 17.72 8.58
N ARG A 55 2.71 17.01 8.87
CA ARG A 55 1.42 17.61 9.21
C ARG A 55 0.98 17.18 10.61
N TRP A 56 0.17 17.99 11.24
CA TRP A 56 -0.52 17.66 12.49
C TRP A 56 -1.78 18.51 12.62
N LEU A 57 -2.67 18.11 13.50
CA LEU A 57 -3.85 18.89 13.83
C LEU A 57 -3.84 19.26 15.32
N SER A 58 -4.24 20.49 15.60
CA SER A 58 -4.38 21.01 16.97
C SER A 58 -5.81 21.43 17.26
N ASP A 59 -6.17 21.47 18.54
CA ASP A 59 -7.47 21.97 19.00
C ASP A 59 -7.53 23.51 19.09
N THR A 60 -6.41 24.20 18.86
CA THR A 60 -6.28 25.66 19.02
C THR A 60 -5.62 26.31 17.79
N ALA A 61 -5.90 27.60 17.60
CA ALA A 61 -5.29 28.43 16.54
C ALA A 61 -3.85 28.86 16.86
N ASN A 62 -3.22 28.30 17.90
CA ASN A 62 -1.88 28.68 18.27
C ASN A 62 -0.86 28.18 17.24
N PRO A 63 0.12 29.00 16.85
CA PRO A 63 1.21 28.55 16.00
C PRO A 63 1.97 27.39 16.66
N GLY A 64 2.37 26.41 15.82
CA GLY A 64 3.25 25.33 16.21
C GLY A 64 4.67 25.53 15.70
N SER A 65 5.60 24.69 16.14
CA SER A 65 6.96 24.66 15.62
C SER A 65 7.47 23.24 15.43
N LEU A 66 8.19 23.02 14.33
CA LEU A 66 8.87 21.78 14.00
C LEU A 66 10.38 21.99 14.10
N SER A 67 11.06 21.15 14.85
CA SER A 67 12.52 21.07 14.87
C SER A 67 12.98 19.79 14.16
N ILE A 68 13.85 19.92 13.17
CA ILE A 68 14.44 18.82 12.39
C ILE A 68 15.79 19.26 11.82
N ASN A 69 16.79 18.39 11.80
CA ASN A 69 18.11 18.66 11.22
C ASN A 69 18.76 19.97 11.74
N GLY A 70 18.58 20.27 13.03
CA GLY A 70 19.11 21.50 13.65
C GLY A 70 18.40 22.80 13.23
N GLN A 71 17.34 22.72 12.46
CA GLN A 71 16.53 23.87 12.02
C GLN A 71 15.18 23.88 12.76
N ILE A 72 14.59 25.06 12.89
CA ILE A 72 13.26 25.25 13.45
C ILE A 72 12.38 25.93 12.41
N PHE A 73 11.25 25.32 12.12
CA PHE A 73 10.21 25.82 11.23
C PHE A 73 8.98 26.20 12.04
N GLY A 74 8.50 27.41 11.89
CA GLY A 74 7.20 27.82 12.40
C GLY A 74 6.06 27.33 11.52
N SER A 75 4.94 26.98 12.10
CA SER A 75 3.72 26.65 11.36
C SER A 75 2.59 27.59 11.73
N THR A 76 1.98 28.22 10.73
CA THR A 76 0.74 28.98 10.89
C THR A 76 -0.44 28.04 10.63
N PRO A 77 -1.33 27.83 11.60
CA PRO A 77 -2.45 26.92 11.45
C PRO A 77 -3.52 27.47 10.49
N THR A 78 -4.16 26.55 9.76
CA THR A 78 -5.33 26.80 8.92
C THR A 78 -6.56 26.16 9.55
N TYR A 79 -7.65 26.89 9.68
CA TYR A 79 -8.89 26.34 10.21
C TYR A 79 -9.47 25.28 9.26
N ALA A 80 -9.63 24.05 9.74
CA ALA A 80 -10.06 22.91 8.95
C ALA A 80 -11.60 22.78 8.94
N ALA A 81 -12.30 23.70 8.30
CA ALA A 81 -13.75 23.74 8.26
C ALA A 81 -14.41 22.51 7.62
N THR A 82 -13.71 21.85 6.70
CA THR A 82 -14.15 20.60 6.05
C THR A 82 -14.28 19.43 7.04
N LEU A 83 -13.52 19.47 8.14
CA LEU A 83 -13.54 18.44 9.18
C LEU A 83 -14.67 18.66 10.20
N ALA A 84 -15.77 19.23 9.77
CA ALA A 84 -16.96 19.41 10.60
C ALA A 84 -17.73 18.10 10.74
N TYR A 85 -18.25 17.88 11.96
CA TYR A 85 -19.22 16.82 12.19
C TYR A 85 -20.53 17.13 11.53
N GLN A 86 -21.13 16.15 10.89
CA GLN A 86 -22.51 16.27 10.43
C GLN A 86 -23.47 16.29 11.62
N ALA A 87 -24.61 16.96 11.46
CA ALA A 87 -25.58 17.10 12.57
C ALA A 87 -26.12 15.77 13.08
N ALA A 88 -26.21 14.78 12.19
CA ALA A 88 -26.75 13.44 12.49
C ALA A 88 -25.72 12.48 13.10
N GLU A 89 -24.42 12.80 13.08
CA GLU A 89 -23.43 11.95 13.75
C GLU A 89 -23.71 11.84 15.26
N PRO A 90 -23.44 10.69 15.93
CA PRO A 90 -23.56 10.55 17.37
C PRO A 90 -22.71 11.55 18.15
N ALA A 91 -23.30 12.26 19.12
CA ALA A 91 -22.63 13.34 19.84
C ALA A 91 -21.56 12.84 20.84
N GLY A 92 -21.68 11.59 21.30
CA GLY A 92 -20.78 11.00 22.30
C GLY A 92 -19.34 10.79 21.80
N ASP A 93 -19.18 10.66 20.49
CA ASP A 93 -17.89 10.35 19.86
C ASP A 93 -17.18 11.59 19.30
N ARG A 94 -17.78 12.78 19.48
CA ARG A 94 -17.27 14.04 18.92
C ARG A 94 -16.29 14.75 19.84
N TYR A 95 -15.27 15.36 19.25
CA TYR A 95 -14.49 16.38 19.95
C TYR A 95 -15.27 17.70 20.06
N PRO A 96 -14.98 18.51 21.07
CA PRO A 96 -15.77 19.73 21.34
C PRO A 96 -15.55 20.88 20.34
N SER A 97 -14.46 20.84 19.56
CA SER A 97 -14.07 21.89 18.62
C SER A 97 -13.64 21.32 17.29
N LEU A 98 -13.66 22.14 16.23
CA LEU A 98 -13.03 21.81 14.96
C LEU A 98 -11.51 22.04 15.06
N PRO A 99 -10.73 21.19 14.36
CA PRO A 99 -9.28 21.27 14.44
C PRO A 99 -8.68 22.38 13.58
N TRP A 100 -7.44 22.68 13.87
CA TRP A 100 -6.55 23.54 13.09
C TRP A 100 -5.46 22.70 12.48
N LEU A 101 -5.32 22.77 11.17
CA LEU A 101 -4.34 22.03 10.39
C LEU A 101 -3.02 22.80 10.31
N HIS A 102 -1.95 22.11 10.59
CA HIS A 102 -0.57 22.55 10.39
C HIS A 102 0.09 21.72 9.31
N SER A 103 0.87 22.35 8.44
CA SER A 103 1.65 21.68 7.41
C SER A 103 3.00 22.37 7.25
N VAL A 104 4.09 21.59 7.27
CA VAL A 104 5.45 22.07 7.05
C VAL A 104 6.14 21.18 6.03
N ARG A 105 6.50 21.73 4.88
CA ARG A 105 7.38 21.07 3.91
C ARG A 105 8.83 21.32 4.27
N VAL A 106 9.56 20.27 4.60
CA VAL A 106 11.01 20.30 4.85
C VAL A 106 11.73 19.86 3.59
N THR A 107 12.66 20.65 3.11
CA THR A 107 13.47 20.40 1.91
C THR A 107 14.96 20.47 2.21
N GLY A 108 15.79 19.99 1.28
CA GLY A 108 17.25 20.03 1.43
C GLY A 108 17.79 18.99 2.43
N LEU A 109 17.05 17.91 2.63
CA LEU A 109 17.51 16.75 3.37
C LEU A 109 18.48 15.94 2.48
N ASN A 110 19.42 15.22 3.11
CA ASN A 110 20.23 14.25 2.39
C ASN A 110 19.44 12.96 2.21
N ALA A 111 19.57 12.34 1.04
CA ALA A 111 19.01 11.03 0.80
C ALA A 111 19.63 9.95 1.72
N ASN A 112 18.91 8.83 1.90
CA ASN A 112 19.38 7.69 2.70
C ASN A 112 19.82 8.09 4.12
N THR A 113 19.06 8.97 4.75
CA THR A 113 19.41 9.55 6.06
C THR A 113 18.20 9.59 6.98
N ALA A 114 18.42 9.24 8.24
CA ALA A 114 17.40 9.35 9.27
C ALA A 114 17.53 10.68 10.04
N TYR A 115 16.42 11.39 10.18
CA TYR A 115 16.33 12.68 10.86
C TYR A 115 15.31 12.61 11.99
N PRO A 116 15.73 12.56 13.26
CA PRO A 116 14.82 12.78 14.37
C PRO A 116 14.19 14.17 14.27
N TYR A 117 12.91 14.26 14.55
CA TYR A 117 12.21 15.54 14.63
C TYR A 117 11.33 15.64 15.87
N ALA A 118 10.99 16.85 16.26
CA ALA A 118 10.00 17.13 17.27
C ALA A 118 9.11 18.28 16.84
N VAL A 119 7.82 18.15 17.13
CA VAL A 119 6.83 19.21 16.97
C VAL A 119 6.39 19.68 18.36
N ASN A 120 6.42 20.98 18.56
CA ASN A 120 5.87 21.62 19.76
C ASN A 120 4.59 22.34 19.38
N GLN A 121 3.52 22.04 20.08
CA GLN A 121 2.21 22.67 19.96
C GLN A 121 1.77 23.11 21.35
N GLY A 122 1.85 24.43 21.62
CA GLY A 122 1.65 24.98 22.96
C GLY A 122 2.55 24.36 24.02
N THR A 123 2.00 23.64 24.99
CA THR A 123 2.76 22.93 26.04
C THR A 123 3.08 21.47 25.67
N SER A 124 2.51 20.94 24.59
CA SER A 124 2.67 19.56 24.17
C SER A 124 3.81 19.41 23.18
N THR A 125 4.51 18.27 23.25
CA THR A 125 5.56 17.89 22.31
C THR A 125 5.31 16.48 21.80
N ALA A 126 5.40 16.30 20.48
CA ALA A 126 5.39 15.00 19.84
C ALA A 126 6.63 14.85 18.95
N ALA A 127 7.13 13.63 18.81
CA ALA A 127 8.37 13.36 18.10
C ALA A 127 8.23 12.14 17.18
N GLY A 128 9.10 12.09 16.16
CA GLY A 128 9.20 10.98 15.23
C GLY A 128 10.55 10.99 14.52
N THR A 129 10.66 10.18 13.49
CA THR A 129 11.85 10.09 12.65
C THR A 129 11.46 10.12 11.18
N VAL A 130 12.05 11.02 10.41
CA VAL A 130 11.99 11.00 8.95
C VAL A 130 13.16 10.16 8.46
N ALA A 131 12.90 9.09 7.73
CA ALA A 131 13.93 8.36 6.98
C ALA A 131 13.75 8.67 5.49
N THR A 132 14.66 9.43 4.90
CA THR A 132 14.64 9.71 3.46
C THR A 132 15.08 8.47 2.67
N PRO A 133 14.40 8.12 1.58
CA PRO A 133 14.81 7.00 0.75
C PRO A 133 16.16 7.26 0.07
N ILE A 134 16.76 6.18 -0.40
CA ILE A 134 17.90 6.24 -1.30
C ILE A 134 17.49 6.96 -2.60
N PRO A 135 18.42 7.59 -3.35
CA PRO A 135 18.07 8.18 -4.64
C PRO A 135 17.60 7.13 -5.64
N SER A 136 16.60 7.46 -6.44
CA SER A 136 15.98 6.52 -7.39
C SER A 136 16.92 6.00 -8.48
N ALA A 137 17.91 6.79 -8.89
CA ALA A 137 18.78 6.48 -10.04
C ALA A 137 20.19 5.98 -9.67
N ALA A 138 20.57 5.92 -8.39
CA ALA A 138 21.95 5.66 -8.00
C ALA A 138 22.11 4.34 -7.24
N THR A 139 22.67 3.33 -7.88
CA THR A 139 23.18 2.12 -7.21
C THR A 139 24.64 2.26 -6.80
N SER A 140 25.39 3.18 -7.41
CA SER A 140 26.81 3.38 -7.14
C SER A 140 27.04 4.07 -5.79
N GLY A 141 27.88 3.46 -4.95
CA GLY A 141 28.21 3.98 -3.62
C GLY A 141 27.25 3.57 -2.49
N LEU A 142 26.18 2.83 -2.80
CA LEU A 142 25.32 2.23 -1.79
C LEU A 142 25.92 0.92 -1.27
N ALA A 143 25.74 0.64 0.01
CA ALA A 143 26.07 -0.66 0.58
C ALA A 143 25.08 -1.73 0.10
N VAL A 144 25.56 -2.96 -0.06
CA VAL A 144 24.69 -4.14 -0.28
C VAL A 144 23.63 -4.21 0.84
N ALA A 145 22.42 -4.56 0.49
CA ALA A 145 21.23 -4.54 1.34
C ALA A 145 20.69 -3.16 1.74
N SER A 146 21.27 -2.05 1.23
CA SER A 146 20.59 -0.74 1.26
C SER A 146 19.29 -0.84 0.47
N GLY A 147 18.24 -0.14 0.90
CA GLY A 147 16.97 -0.20 0.19
C GLY A 147 15.83 0.49 0.91
N VAL A 148 14.63 0.06 0.60
CA VAL A 148 13.38 0.58 1.18
C VAL A 148 12.48 -0.57 1.60
N ARG A 149 11.54 -0.29 2.51
CA ARG A 149 10.46 -1.21 2.85
C ARG A 149 9.12 -0.51 2.71
N LEU A 150 8.20 -1.15 2.02
CA LEU A 150 6.83 -0.69 1.92
C LEU A 150 5.91 -1.62 2.72
N PHE A 151 4.86 -1.06 3.26
CA PHE A 151 3.73 -1.79 3.84
C PHE A 151 2.51 -1.45 3.00
N VAL A 152 1.70 -2.45 2.67
CA VAL A 152 0.46 -2.24 1.91
C VAL A 152 -0.69 -2.87 2.68
N TYR A 153 -1.73 -2.10 2.92
CA TYR A 153 -2.97 -2.57 3.51
C TYR A 153 -4.14 -1.64 3.14
N SER A 154 -5.33 -2.19 3.08
CA SER A 154 -6.56 -1.51 2.69
C SER A 154 -7.70 -1.87 3.63
N ASP A 155 -8.84 -1.21 3.49
CA ASP A 155 -10.08 -1.54 4.19
C ASP A 155 -9.86 -1.57 5.72
N SER A 156 -9.22 -0.51 6.21
CA SER A 156 -9.15 -0.30 7.66
C SER A 156 -10.49 0.13 8.23
N GLU A 157 -11.35 0.75 7.41
CA GLU A 157 -12.74 1.13 7.67
C GLU A 157 -12.98 1.51 9.12
N THR A 158 -12.10 2.39 9.61
CA THR A 158 -12.11 2.76 11.02
C THR A 158 -13.37 3.52 11.37
N GLU A 159 -13.99 3.07 12.46
CA GLU A 159 -15.16 3.69 13.06
C GLU A 159 -15.05 3.60 14.59
N PRO A 160 -15.78 4.42 15.37
CA PRO A 160 -15.78 4.32 16.82
C PRO A 160 -16.20 2.93 17.31
N GLU A 161 -15.57 2.45 18.38
CA GLU A 161 -15.84 1.13 18.98
C GLU A 161 -17.32 0.81 19.15
N SER A 162 -18.17 1.81 19.39
CA SER A 162 -19.61 1.64 19.54
C SER A 162 -20.31 1.09 18.31
N ALA A 163 -19.71 1.24 17.13
CA ALA A 163 -20.26 0.83 15.83
C ALA A 163 -19.44 -0.29 15.17
N ALA A 164 -18.14 -0.41 15.52
CA ALA A 164 -17.18 -1.26 14.87
C ALA A 164 -17.59 -2.73 14.71
N ALA A 165 -17.33 -3.30 13.55
CA ALA A 165 -17.48 -4.72 13.25
C ALA A 165 -16.54 -5.59 14.10
N ARG A 166 -16.84 -6.87 14.23
CA ARG A 166 -16.09 -7.82 15.05
C ARG A 166 -15.95 -9.17 14.39
N VAL A 167 -14.75 -9.72 14.43
CA VAL A 167 -14.49 -11.11 14.02
C VAL A 167 -14.87 -12.06 15.15
N THR A 168 -15.54 -13.15 14.79
CA THR A 168 -15.91 -14.21 15.72
C THR A 168 -15.26 -15.53 15.32
N TRP A 169 -14.54 -16.18 16.26
CA TRP A 169 -14.06 -17.54 16.09
C TRP A 169 -14.96 -18.51 16.84
N ALA A 170 -15.35 -19.59 16.18
CA ALA A 170 -16.15 -20.65 16.80
C ALA A 170 -15.39 -21.29 17.97
N ALA A 171 -16.14 -21.75 19.00
CA ALA A 171 -15.55 -22.58 20.02
C ALA A 171 -15.22 -23.97 19.44
N PRO A 172 -14.06 -24.60 19.79
CA PRO A 172 -13.77 -25.96 19.34
C PRO A 172 -14.86 -26.94 19.79
N ALA A 173 -15.09 -27.98 18.98
CA ALA A 173 -16.08 -29.01 19.33
C ALA A 173 -15.71 -29.65 20.68
N GLY A 174 -16.65 -29.64 21.63
CA GLY A 174 -16.46 -30.15 22.99
C GLY A 174 -15.71 -29.21 23.94
N ALA A 175 -15.39 -27.98 23.51
CA ALA A 175 -14.80 -26.99 24.39
C ALA A 175 -15.79 -26.54 25.48
N THR A 176 -15.26 -26.20 26.64
CA THR A 176 -16.06 -25.64 27.75
C THR A 176 -16.21 -24.13 27.67
N ARG A 177 -15.41 -23.47 26.84
CA ARG A 177 -15.43 -22.03 26.63
C ARG A 177 -16.39 -21.63 25.50
N PRO A 178 -17.00 -20.43 25.55
CA PRO A 178 -17.79 -19.91 24.45
C PRO A 178 -16.93 -19.57 23.24
N ALA A 179 -17.57 -19.29 22.10
CA ALA A 179 -16.91 -18.67 20.95
C ALA A 179 -16.18 -17.39 21.38
N TRP A 180 -15.02 -17.15 20.82
CA TRP A 180 -14.25 -15.94 21.07
C TRP A 180 -14.66 -14.86 20.05
N VAL A 181 -14.81 -13.62 20.52
CA VAL A 181 -15.10 -12.47 19.68
C VAL A 181 -13.89 -11.57 19.67
N GLY A 182 -13.17 -11.54 18.55
CA GLY A 182 -12.19 -10.51 18.25
C GLY A 182 -12.91 -9.25 17.79
N GLY A 183 -12.32 -8.11 17.83
CA GLY A 183 -12.93 -6.86 17.43
C GLY A 183 -12.62 -5.72 18.40
N LEU A 184 -12.21 -6.05 19.62
CA LEU A 184 -11.83 -5.07 20.64
C LEU A 184 -10.52 -5.46 21.28
N TYR A 185 -9.53 -4.54 21.26
CA TYR A 185 -8.29 -4.72 21.97
C TYR A 185 -7.55 -3.38 22.19
N PRO A 186 -7.30 -3.00 23.41
CA PRO A 186 -8.04 -3.39 24.59
C PRO A 186 -9.53 -3.08 24.42
N ALA A 187 -10.36 -3.23 25.45
CA ALA A 187 -11.82 -3.10 25.38
C ALA A 187 -12.37 -1.78 24.79
N THR A 188 -11.55 -0.85 24.41
CA THR A 188 -11.88 0.47 23.85
C THR A 188 -11.30 0.71 22.46
N GLN A 189 -10.88 -0.35 21.75
CA GLN A 189 -10.22 -0.24 20.45
C GLN A 189 -10.73 -1.30 19.49
N THR A 190 -10.80 -0.95 18.21
CA THR A 190 -11.09 -1.90 17.14
C THR A 190 -9.89 -2.81 16.93
N VAL A 191 -10.11 -4.11 16.87
CA VAL A 191 -9.03 -5.11 16.83
C VAL A 191 -8.15 -4.95 15.61
N GLY A 192 -8.71 -4.99 14.42
CA GLY A 192 -7.94 -5.10 13.20
C GLY A 192 -6.90 -4.01 13.06
N SER A 193 -7.33 -2.77 13.06
CA SER A 193 -6.45 -1.62 12.89
C SER A 193 -5.38 -1.53 13.97
N THR A 194 -5.73 -1.72 15.24
CA THR A 194 -4.76 -1.60 16.34
C THR A 194 -3.65 -2.63 16.26
N GLN A 195 -3.98 -3.91 16.09
CA GLN A 195 -2.99 -5.00 16.13
C GLN A 195 -2.15 -5.04 14.86
N ASN A 196 -2.78 -4.85 13.72
CA ASN A 196 -2.09 -4.82 12.44
C ASN A 196 -1.10 -3.65 12.39
N LEU A 197 -1.54 -2.44 12.75
CA LEU A 197 -0.67 -1.26 12.78
C LEU A 197 0.43 -1.34 13.84
N ALA A 198 0.22 -2.03 14.96
CA ALA A 198 1.28 -2.29 15.93
C ALA A 198 2.39 -3.18 15.34
N ILE A 199 2.02 -4.19 14.54
CA ILE A 199 2.98 -5.03 13.82
C ILE A 199 3.71 -4.21 12.76
N VAL A 200 2.98 -3.44 11.94
CA VAL A 200 3.57 -2.55 10.93
C VAL A 200 4.56 -1.58 11.56
N ALA A 201 4.20 -0.96 12.69
CA ALA A 201 5.08 -0.03 13.40
C ALA A 201 6.38 -0.71 13.90
N ALA A 202 6.28 -1.92 14.45
CA ALA A 202 7.45 -2.68 14.89
C ALA A 202 8.36 -3.05 13.70
N ARG A 203 7.77 -3.49 12.59
CA ARG A 203 8.51 -3.85 11.37
C ARG A 203 9.12 -2.63 10.68
N ALA A 204 8.45 -1.47 10.73
CA ALA A 204 8.99 -0.21 10.25
C ALA A 204 10.21 0.23 11.08
N ALA A 205 10.12 0.13 12.41
CA ALA A 205 11.24 0.44 13.29
C ALA A 205 12.45 -0.48 13.04
N GLU A 206 12.24 -1.77 12.81
CA GLU A 206 13.31 -2.71 12.42
C GLU A 206 13.98 -2.32 11.09
N ALA A 207 13.19 -1.94 10.07
CA ALA A 207 13.70 -1.51 8.78
C ALA A 207 14.54 -0.24 8.91
N GLN A 208 14.04 0.74 9.67
CA GLN A 208 14.73 2.01 9.93
C GLN A 208 16.02 1.80 10.74
N ALA A 209 16.01 0.91 11.72
CA ALA A 209 17.22 0.52 12.47
C ALA A 209 18.28 -0.14 11.55
N ALA A 210 17.83 -0.81 10.48
CA ALA A 210 18.69 -1.34 9.42
C ALA A 210 19.06 -0.30 8.35
N GLY A 211 18.72 0.99 8.53
CA GLY A 211 19.02 2.07 7.60
C GLY A 211 18.12 2.12 6.37
N ARG A 212 16.95 1.49 6.39
CA ARG A 212 15.98 1.51 5.29
C ARG A 212 14.85 2.48 5.57
N ALA A 213 14.52 3.33 4.60
CA ALA A 213 13.33 4.17 4.66
C ALA A 213 12.06 3.32 4.50
N THR A 214 10.95 3.78 5.09
CA THR A 214 9.68 3.05 5.13
C THR A 214 8.54 3.89 4.58
N LEU A 215 7.58 3.22 3.89
CA LEU A 215 6.40 3.81 3.28
C LEU A 215 5.18 2.94 3.57
N ILE A 216 4.02 3.55 3.75
CA ILE A 216 2.72 2.88 3.81
C ILE A 216 1.93 3.26 2.56
N ALA A 217 1.47 2.25 1.82
CA ALA A 217 0.54 2.38 0.72
C ALA A 217 -0.85 1.93 1.19
N LEU A 218 -1.86 2.76 0.95
CA LEU A 218 -3.25 2.55 1.36
C LEU A 218 -4.15 2.61 0.13
N PRO A 219 -4.54 1.48 -0.46
CA PRO A 219 -5.37 1.45 -1.67
C PRO A 219 -6.79 2.02 -1.54
N GLY A 220 -7.27 2.34 -0.35
CA GLY A 220 -8.59 2.95 -0.11
C GLY A 220 -9.30 2.36 1.10
N ASP A 221 -10.52 2.82 1.35
CA ASP A 221 -11.40 2.45 2.46
C ASP A 221 -10.69 2.53 3.81
N LEU A 222 -10.22 3.74 4.11
CA LEU A 222 -9.51 4.05 5.35
C LEU A 222 -10.47 4.18 6.53
N VAL A 223 -11.69 4.62 6.25
CA VAL A 223 -12.77 4.89 7.21
C VAL A 223 -14.06 4.26 6.75
N GLU A 224 -14.94 3.87 7.69
CA GLU A 224 -16.26 3.31 7.37
C GLU A 224 -17.13 4.31 6.58
N SER A 225 -17.05 5.59 6.92
CA SER A 225 -17.83 6.63 6.24
C SER A 225 -16.99 7.91 6.08
N GLY A 226 -16.53 8.19 4.88
CA GLY A 226 -15.73 9.38 4.57
C GLY A 226 -16.40 10.70 4.93
N GLY A 227 -17.74 10.74 4.95
CA GLY A 227 -18.52 11.89 5.38
C GLY A 227 -18.61 12.06 6.89
N GLU A 228 -18.40 11.03 7.69
CA GLU A 228 -18.41 11.10 9.15
C GLU A 228 -17.06 11.54 9.71
N GLN A 229 -17.06 12.61 10.48
CA GLN A 229 -15.81 13.10 11.07
C GLN A 229 -15.30 12.20 12.20
N ARG A 230 -16.19 11.53 12.92
CA ARG A 230 -15.85 10.61 14.01
C ARG A 230 -15.03 9.41 13.51
N ASP A 231 -15.27 8.94 12.29
CA ASP A 231 -14.57 7.81 11.69
C ASP A 231 -13.13 8.21 11.31
N TRP A 232 -12.95 9.43 10.77
CA TRP A 232 -11.64 10.02 10.58
C TRP A 232 -10.88 10.26 11.90
N ASP A 233 -11.58 10.68 12.95
CA ASP A 233 -10.95 10.82 14.27
C ASP A 233 -10.46 9.46 14.78
N GLU A 234 -11.19 8.38 14.51
CA GLU A 234 -10.77 7.02 14.87
C GLU A 234 -9.57 6.56 14.01
N PHE A 235 -9.58 6.78 12.70
CA PHE A 235 -8.43 6.49 11.83
C PHE A 235 -7.14 7.12 12.38
N TRP A 236 -7.21 8.37 12.80
CA TRP A 236 -6.04 9.05 13.33
C TRP A 236 -5.67 8.61 14.75
N ARG A 237 -6.61 8.12 15.55
CA ARG A 237 -6.26 7.49 16.84
C ARG A 237 -5.35 6.28 16.64
N HIS A 238 -5.57 5.50 15.59
CA HIS A 238 -4.76 4.33 15.23
C HIS A 238 -3.44 4.69 14.55
N SER A 239 -3.45 5.68 13.65
CA SER A 239 -2.32 5.98 12.77
C SER A 239 -1.33 7.00 13.37
N ALA A 240 -1.85 8.04 14.06
CA ALA A 240 -1.09 9.14 14.66
C ALA A 240 -1.82 9.70 15.89
N GLY A 241 -2.07 8.86 16.89
CA GLY A 241 -2.88 9.24 18.04
C GLY A 241 -2.72 8.35 19.25
N SER A 242 -3.82 8.17 19.99
CA SER A 242 -3.80 7.48 21.30
C SER A 242 -3.56 5.98 21.22
N TYR A 243 -3.85 5.34 20.07
CA TYR A 243 -3.73 3.89 19.90
C TYR A 243 -2.50 3.49 19.12
N GLY A 244 -1.94 4.38 18.32
CA GLY A 244 -0.75 4.13 17.54
C GLY A 244 -0.12 5.39 16.97
N SER A 245 1.11 5.29 16.50
CA SER A 245 1.88 6.42 15.97
C SER A 245 2.76 6.03 14.78
N VAL A 246 2.34 5.04 14.02
CA VAL A 246 3.12 4.53 12.88
C VAL A 246 3.39 5.63 11.86
N ALA A 247 2.43 6.53 11.63
CA ALA A 247 2.53 7.63 10.70
C ALA A 247 3.53 8.73 11.13
N ALA A 248 3.95 8.74 12.39
CA ALA A 248 4.99 9.67 12.88
C ALA A 248 6.39 9.33 12.32
N SER A 249 6.61 8.13 11.83
CA SER A 249 7.91 7.71 11.31
C SER A 249 7.84 6.99 9.96
N THR A 250 6.65 6.73 9.45
CA THR A 250 6.44 6.09 8.14
C THR A 250 5.47 6.94 7.33
N ALA A 251 5.90 7.40 6.16
CA ALA A 251 5.07 8.24 5.31
C ALA A 251 3.89 7.44 4.74
N ILE A 252 2.71 8.08 4.67
CA ILE A 252 1.48 7.50 4.14
C ILE A 252 1.25 7.99 2.71
N VAL A 253 0.91 7.05 1.81
CA VAL A 253 0.48 7.31 0.42
C VAL A 253 -0.92 6.72 0.26
N PRO A 254 -1.98 7.53 0.39
CA PRO A 254 -3.36 7.07 0.38
C PRO A 254 -3.92 7.00 -1.03
N GLY A 255 -4.88 6.07 -1.27
CA GLY A 255 -5.82 6.07 -2.36
C GLY A 255 -7.24 6.38 -1.87
N LEU A 256 -8.15 6.64 -2.80
CA LEU A 256 -9.58 6.77 -2.53
C LEU A 256 -10.25 5.41 -2.74
N GLY A 257 -11.05 4.98 -1.78
CA GLY A 257 -12.01 3.90 -1.91
C GLY A 257 -13.44 4.40 -2.06
N ASN A 258 -14.41 3.50 -2.14
CA ASN A 258 -15.81 3.89 -2.20
C ASN A 258 -16.31 4.46 -0.86
N HIS A 259 -15.76 4.03 0.26
CA HIS A 259 -16.07 4.57 1.59
C HIS A 259 -15.60 6.02 1.77
N GLU A 260 -14.52 6.45 1.14
CA GLU A 260 -14.14 7.87 1.09
C GLU A 260 -15.13 8.74 0.29
N ASN A 261 -15.99 8.13 -0.54
CA ASN A 261 -17.08 8.81 -1.24
C ASN A 261 -18.44 8.63 -0.55
N TYR A 262 -18.51 7.86 0.53
CA TYR A 262 -19.72 7.58 1.28
C TYR A 262 -19.95 8.62 2.38
N GLY A 263 -21.13 9.25 2.39
CA GLY A 263 -21.47 10.28 3.37
C GLY A 263 -21.85 9.73 4.74
N GLY A 264 -22.12 8.44 4.82
CA GLY A 264 -22.62 7.75 6.01
C GLY A 264 -24.10 7.35 5.90
N PRO A 265 -24.60 6.47 6.79
CA PRO A 265 -25.94 5.89 6.70
C PRO A 265 -27.07 6.90 6.92
N GLY A 266 -28.21 6.67 6.30
CA GLY A 266 -29.45 7.37 6.56
C GLY A 266 -29.40 8.88 6.36
N ALA A 267 -29.52 9.63 7.44
CA ALA A 267 -29.54 11.11 7.44
C ALA A 267 -28.17 11.75 7.07
N LEU A 268 -27.11 10.97 6.98
CA LEU A 268 -25.76 11.41 6.61
C LEU A 268 -25.55 11.49 5.08
N GLY A 269 -26.51 10.99 4.30
CA GLY A 269 -26.60 11.27 2.87
C GLY A 269 -26.21 10.14 1.93
N GLY A 270 -25.72 9.02 2.44
CA GLY A 270 -25.37 7.85 1.64
C GLY A 270 -24.34 8.18 0.55
N TYR A 271 -24.53 7.59 -0.62
CA TYR A 271 -23.74 7.85 -1.83
C TYR A 271 -24.29 8.99 -2.70
N SER A 272 -24.98 9.99 -2.10
CA SER A 272 -25.43 11.13 -2.89
C SER A 272 -24.23 12.00 -3.35
N PRO A 273 -24.32 12.66 -4.53
CA PRO A 273 -23.20 13.45 -5.04
C PRO A 273 -22.71 14.56 -4.09
N THR A 274 -23.63 15.16 -3.32
CA THR A 274 -23.30 16.18 -2.32
C THR A 274 -22.55 15.58 -1.14
N ALA A 275 -22.98 14.39 -0.67
CA ALA A 275 -22.32 13.69 0.43
C ALA A 275 -20.92 13.22 -0.01
N ALA A 276 -20.79 12.63 -1.19
CA ALA A 276 -19.51 12.21 -1.75
C ALA A 276 -18.52 13.38 -1.88
N THR A 277 -18.97 14.55 -2.39
CA THR A 277 -18.12 15.74 -2.46
C THR A 277 -17.62 16.18 -1.08
N ALA A 278 -18.49 16.15 -0.06
CA ALA A 278 -18.10 16.52 1.30
C ALA A 278 -17.16 15.49 1.94
N ALA A 279 -17.36 14.21 1.67
CA ALA A 279 -16.53 13.11 2.16
C ALA A 279 -15.11 13.19 1.57
N VAL A 280 -14.98 13.30 0.24
CA VAL A 280 -13.69 13.49 -0.44
C VAL A 280 -12.98 14.76 0.02
N ALA A 281 -13.70 15.83 0.33
CA ALA A 281 -13.10 17.06 0.86
C ALA A 281 -12.43 16.85 2.23
N LYS A 282 -12.94 15.93 3.08
CA LYS A 282 -12.27 15.54 4.33
C LYS A 282 -10.97 14.79 4.04
N TYR A 283 -11.01 13.79 3.16
CA TYR A 283 -9.82 13.08 2.71
C TYR A 283 -8.75 14.05 2.20
N GLN A 284 -9.08 14.95 1.27
CA GLN A 284 -8.14 15.95 0.72
C GLN A 284 -7.64 16.95 1.77
N THR A 285 -8.38 17.16 2.86
CA THR A 285 -7.91 18.01 3.97
C THR A 285 -6.83 17.29 4.78
N TYR A 286 -6.99 16.02 5.04
CA TYR A 286 -6.00 15.22 5.78
C TYR A 286 -4.76 14.92 4.94
N PHE A 287 -4.92 14.65 3.64
CA PHE A 287 -3.83 14.13 2.82
C PHE A 287 -3.34 15.16 1.78
N GLU A 288 -2.04 15.43 1.85
CA GLU A 288 -1.31 16.17 0.84
C GLU A 288 -0.50 15.18 -0.01
N VAL A 289 -0.93 14.97 -1.24
CA VAL A 289 -0.26 14.08 -2.19
C VAL A 289 0.45 14.88 -3.27
N PRO A 290 1.41 14.30 -4.01
CA PRO A 290 2.05 14.97 -5.14
C PRO A 290 1.02 15.45 -6.18
N GLU A 291 1.28 16.60 -6.78
CA GLU A 291 0.44 17.14 -7.86
C GLU A 291 0.50 16.21 -9.08
N ASN A 292 -0.67 15.95 -9.66
CA ASN A 292 -0.82 15.14 -10.87
C ASN A 292 -0.84 15.95 -12.15
N ASN A 293 -0.82 17.29 -12.07
CA ASN A 293 -1.00 18.20 -13.19
C ASN A 293 -2.28 17.90 -13.99
N ALA A 294 -3.35 17.53 -13.30
CA ALA A 294 -4.60 17.12 -13.91
C ALA A 294 -5.21 18.26 -14.75
N THR A 295 -5.84 17.89 -15.88
CA THR A 295 -6.55 18.82 -16.75
C THR A 295 -7.75 19.48 -16.04
N PHE A 296 -8.40 18.73 -15.16
CA PHE A 296 -9.53 19.20 -14.37
C PHE A 296 -9.10 19.45 -12.93
N ALA A 297 -9.46 20.60 -12.38
CA ALA A 297 -9.08 20.98 -11.01
C ALA A 297 -9.59 19.99 -9.96
N ASP A 298 -10.78 19.43 -10.15
CA ASP A 298 -11.40 18.47 -9.23
C ASP A 298 -10.71 17.09 -9.22
N HIS A 299 -9.83 16.83 -10.20
CA HIS A 299 -9.01 15.61 -10.23
C HIS A 299 -7.71 15.75 -9.41
N THR A 300 -7.39 16.96 -8.94
CA THR A 300 -6.20 17.18 -8.11
C THR A 300 -6.33 16.39 -6.81
N GLY A 301 -5.26 15.63 -6.48
CA GLY A 301 -5.22 14.83 -5.26
C GLY A 301 -5.98 13.50 -5.31
N ARG A 302 -6.62 13.15 -6.44
CA ARG A 302 -7.34 11.88 -6.60
C ARG A 302 -6.46 10.75 -7.11
N TYR A 303 -5.55 11.04 -8.04
CA TYR A 303 -4.54 10.11 -8.51
C TYR A 303 -3.17 10.79 -8.51
N HIS A 304 -2.11 10.05 -8.23
CA HIS A 304 -0.79 10.64 -8.03
C HIS A 304 0.34 9.61 -8.13
N ARG A 305 1.57 10.12 -8.18
CA ARG A 305 2.80 9.34 -8.23
C ARG A 305 3.71 9.66 -7.06
N VAL A 306 4.26 8.64 -6.44
CA VAL A 306 5.32 8.76 -5.42
C VAL A 306 6.53 7.93 -5.85
N ASP A 307 7.68 8.59 -5.97
CA ASP A 307 8.97 7.92 -6.17
C ASP A 307 9.66 7.73 -4.82
N PHE A 308 9.93 6.48 -4.47
CA PHE A 308 10.49 6.11 -3.17
C PHE A 308 11.69 5.17 -3.32
N GLY A 309 12.87 5.74 -3.51
CA GLY A 309 14.07 4.99 -3.84
C GLY A 309 13.95 4.33 -5.22
N PRO A 310 14.18 3.02 -5.33
CA PRO A 310 14.09 2.29 -6.60
C PRO A 310 12.64 2.02 -7.03
N VAL A 311 11.67 2.40 -6.22
CA VAL A 311 10.24 2.11 -6.42
C VAL A 311 9.50 3.36 -6.87
N THR A 312 8.60 3.19 -7.81
CA THR A 312 7.51 4.13 -8.09
C THR A 312 6.18 3.49 -7.71
N LEU A 313 5.39 4.18 -6.91
CA LEU A 313 4.01 3.84 -6.60
C LEU A 313 3.08 4.81 -7.32
N LEU A 314 2.23 4.27 -8.20
CA LEU A 314 1.19 5.00 -8.90
C LEU A 314 -0.16 4.71 -8.25
N THR A 315 -0.88 5.75 -7.85
CA THR A 315 -2.22 5.66 -7.28
C THR A 315 -3.23 6.09 -8.31
N ILE A 316 -4.27 5.28 -8.54
CA ILE A 316 -5.39 5.54 -9.44
C ILE A 316 -6.66 5.66 -8.60
N ASP A 317 -7.49 6.64 -8.93
CA ASP A 317 -8.83 6.74 -8.37
C ASP A 317 -9.80 5.89 -9.20
N SER A 318 -10.32 4.83 -8.58
CA SER A 318 -11.30 3.92 -9.17
C SER A 318 -12.72 4.14 -8.67
N SER A 319 -12.94 5.06 -7.71
CA SER A 319 -14.17 5.22 -6.95
C SER A 319 -14.97 6.44 -7.35
N ASN A 320 -16.28 6.32 -7.50
CA ASN A 320 -17.15 7.42 -7.93
C ASN A 320 -18.23 7.84 -6.93
N GLY A 321 -18.33 7.17 -5.79
CA GLY A 321 -19.41 7.37 -4.84
C GLY A 321 -20.75 6.78 -5.30
N GLY A 322 -20.74 5.83 -6.22
CA GLY A 322 -21.87 4.98 -6.52
C GLY A 322 -22.12 3.98 -5.40
N SER A 323 -23.28 3.30 -5.47
CA SER A 323 -23.62 2.29 -4.48
C SER A 323 -22.71 1.08 -4.61
N ASP A 324 -22.23 0.62 -3.48
CA ASP A 324 -21.27 -0.43 -3.23
C ASP A 324 -21.55 -1.82 -3.87
N ASN A 325 -22.75 -2.08 -4.31
CA ASN A 325 -23.17 -3.40 -4.79
C ASN A 325 -23.36 -3.49 -6.30
N THR A 326 -22.80 -2.59 -7.06
CA THR A 326 -22.97 -2.56 -8.52
C THR A 326 -21.67 -2.21 -9.23
N ALA A 327 -21.48 -2.68 -10.46
CA ALA A 327 -20.35 -2.24 -11.29
C ALA A 327 -20.30 -0.72 -11.51
N SER A 328 -21.42 -0.03 -11.25
CA SER A 328 -21.52 1.42 -11.37
C SER A 328 -20.89 2.19 -10.21
N ASP A 329 -20.34 1.55 -9.20
CA ASP A 329 -19.58 2.21 -8.15
C ASP A 329 -18.14 2.56 -8.58
N THR A 330 -17.69 2.10 -9.73
CA THR A 330 -16.41 2.49 -10.32
C THR A 330 -16.50 3.63 -11.31
N ASN A 331 -15.39 4.35 -11.47
CA ASN A 331 -15.24 5.46 -12.40
C ASN A 331 -15.36 5.05 -13.88
N PHE A 332 -15.28 3.77 -14.19
CA PHE A 332 -15.29 3.26 -15.56
C PHE A 332 -16.51 3.71 -16.38
N PHE A 333 -17.67 3.78 -15.74
CA PHE A 333 -18.91 4.12 -16.43
C PHE A 333 -19.19 5.63 -16.48
N LEU A 334 -18.28 6.45 -15.96
CA LEU A 334 -18.39 7.89 -16.01
C LEU A 334 -17.85 8.41 -17.34
N ASP A 335 -18.48 9.45 -17.84
CA ASP A 335 -17.94 10.29 -18.91
C ASP A 335 -17.36 11.56 -18.26
N THR A 336 -16.05 11.63 -18.15
CA THR A 336 -15.37 12.81 -17.57
C THR A 336 -15.71 14.10 -18.31
N ALA A 337 -16.02 14.04 -19.61
CA ALA A 337 -16.46 15.22 -20.35
C ALA A 337 -17.83 15.73 -19.89
N ALA A 338 -18.71 14.83 -19.47
CA ALA A 338 -20.01 15.16 -18.89
C ALA A 338 -19.96 15.39 -17.38
N ASN A 339 -19.01 14.71 -16.67
CA ASN A 339 -18.82 14.77 -15.22
C ASN A 339 -17.35 15.11 -14.88
N PRO A 340 -16.91 16.34 -15.07
CA PRO A 340 -15.50 16.69 -14.90
C PRO A 340 -14.99 16.63 -13.45
N GLN A 341 -15.85 16.31 -12.49
CA GLN A 341 -15.52 16.26 -11.06
C GLN A 341 -14.85 14.95 -10.63
N ILE A 342 -15.06 13.87 -11.38
CA ILE A 342 -14.55 12.54 -11.05
C ILE A 342 -13.79 11.97 -12.24
N PRO A 343 -12.54 11.54 -12.09
CA PRO A 343 -11.73 11.00 -13.19
C PRO A 343 -12.21 9.61 -13.56
N ASP A 344 -12.55 9.34 -14.82
CA ASP A 344 -12.69 7.98 -15.30
C ASP A 344 -11.31 7.41 -15.71
N TYR A 345 -11.21 6.08 -15.86
CA TYR A 345 -9.99 5.38 -16.27
C TYR A 345 -10.18 4.58 -17.57
N THR A 346 -11.18 4.93 -18.38
CA THR A 346 -11.35 4.32 -19.70
C THR A 346 -10.20 4.71 -20.64
N PRO A 347 -9.82 3.85 -21.60
CA PRO A 347 -8.78 4.20 -22.57
C PRO A 347 -9.07 5.53 -23.29
N GLY A 348 -8.12 6.46 -23.20
CA GLY A 348 -8.23 7.80 -23.74
C GLY A 348 -8.80 8.86 -22.77
N SER A 349 -9.18 8.46 -21.56
CA SER A 349 -9.53 9.42 -20.52
C SER A 349 -8.29 10.12 -19.94
N PRO A 350 -8.43 11.31 -19.34
CA PRO A 350 -7.29 12.04 -18.77
C PRO A 350 -6.50 11.24 -17.72
N GLN A 351 -7.17 10.44 -16.88
CA GLN A 351 -6.48 9.62 -15.90
C GLN A 351 -5.74 8.44 -16.56
N TYR A 352 -6.34 7.81 -17.58
CA TYR A 352 -5.70 6.75 -18.35
C TYR A 352 -4.45 7.25 -19.08
N GLU A 353 -4.54 8.39 -19.79
CA GLU A 353 -3.40 9.01 -20.48
C GLU A 353 -2.30 9.42 -19.49
N TRP A 354 -2.69 9.95 -18.32
CA TRP A 354 -1.74 10.24 -17.27
C TRP A 354 -1.02 8.97 -16.79
N LEU A 355 -1.76 7.89 -16.52
CA LEU A 355 -1.19 6.61 -16.10
C LEU A 355 -0.20 6.07 -17.14
N GLU A 356 -0.58 6.05 -18.42
CA GLU A 356 0.31 5.62 -19.51
C GLU A 356 1.59 6.45 -19.56
N GLY A 357 1.48 7.77 -19.47
CA GLY A 357 2.64 8.67 -19.43
C GLY A 357 3.55 8.43 -18.22
N GLN A 358 2.98 8.12 -17.04
CA GLN A 358 3.78 7.78 -15.86
C GLN A 358 4.46 6.42 -16.03
N LEU A 359 3.77 5.41 -16.51
CA LEU A 359 4.33 4.08 -16.76
C LEU A 359 5.49 4.14 -17.76
N GLN A 360 5.33 4.89 -18.85
CA GLN A 360 6.41 5.13 -19.80
C GLN A 360 7.63 5.80 -19.14
N SER A 361 7.38 6.79 -18.29
CA SER A 361 8.43 7.51 -17.56
C SER A 361 9.16 6.61 -16.56
N THR A 362 8.44 5.76 -15.82
CA THR A 362 9.04 4.86 -14.82
C THR A 362 9.88 3.76 -15.47
N GLN A 363 9.39 3.18 -16.55
CA GLN A 363 10.13 2.20 -17.32
C GLN A 363 11.43 2.82 -17.89
N ALA A 364 11.34 4.01 -18.48
CA ALA A 364 12.53 4.72 -18.98
C ALA A 364 13.53 5.07 -17.88
N ALA A 365 13.07 5.24 -16.64
CA ALA A 365 13.92 5.51 -15.48
C ALA A 365 14.46 4.23 -14.80
N GLY A 366 14.05 3.04 -15.24
CA GLY A 366 14.41 1.75 -14.64
C GLY A 366 13.88 1.58 -13.22
N GLN A 367 12.69 2.14 -12.92
CA GLN A 367 12.04 2.01 -11.63
C GLN A 367 11.26 0.69 -11.53
N ILE A 368 11.19 0.14 -10.34
CA ILE A 368 10.25 -0.93 -10.00
C ILE A 368 8.89 -0.28 -9.81
N THR A 369 7.93 -0.58 -10.68
CA THR A 369 6.62 0.08 -10.67
C THR A 369 5.59 -0.78 -9.97
N PHE A 370 4.94 -0.20 -8.97
CA PHE A 370 3.73 -0.70 -8.34
C PHE A 370 2.56 0.24 -8.65
N VAL A 371 1.36 -0.33 -8.73
CA VAL A 371 0.12 0.44 -8.90
C VAL A 371 -0.81 0.10 -7.75
N GLN A 372 -1.54 1.08 -7.24
CA GLN A 372 -2.62 0.86 -6.29
C GLN A 372 -3.90 1.55 -6.76
N TYR A 373 -5.01 0.88 -6.52
CA TYR A 373 -6.37 1.37 -6.67
C TYR A 373 -7.29 0.52 -5.77
N HIS A 374 -8.50 1.00 -5.51
CA HIS A 374 -9.30 0.36 -4.46
C HIS A 374 -9.94 -0.96 -4.89
N HIS A 375 -10.75 -0.97 -5.96
CA HIS A 375 -11.55 -2.14 -6.33
C HIS A 375 -10.71 -3.30 -6.88
N ALA A 376 -10.92 -4.51 -6.39
CA ALA A 376 -10.15 -5.70 -6.78
C ALA A 376 -10.50 -6.17 -8.20
N ALA A 377 -9.53 -6.10 -9.12
CA ALA A 377 -9.75 -6.51 -10.52
C ALA A 377 -9.92 -8.03 -10.67
N TYR A 378 -9.28 -8.82 -9.81
CA TYR A 378 -9.27 -10.28 -9.83
C TYR A 378 -9.42 -10.81 -8.42
N SER A 379 -10.65 -11.16 -8.03
CA SER A 379 -10.99 -11.61 -6.68
C SER A 379 -12.13 -12.63 -6.74
N VAL A 380 -12.21 -13.49 -5.74
CA VAL A 380 -13.36 -14.35 -5.45
C VAL A 380 -14.23 -13.79 -4.33
N GLY A 381 -13.96 -12.59 -3.89
CA GLY A 381 -14.79 -11.88 -2.93
C GLY A 381 -16.12 -11.40 -3.54
N PRO A 382 -16.95 -10.70 -2.76
CA PRO A 382 -18.31 -10.31 -3.17
C PRO A 382 -18.34 -9.32 -4.33
N HIS A 383 -17.29 -8.55 -4.55
CA HIS A 383 -17.21 -7.48 -5.57
C HIS A 383 -16.29 -7.82 -6.74
N GLY A 384 -15.46 -8.85 -6.60
CA GLY A 384 -14.62 -9.38 -7.67
C GLY A 384 -15.35 -10.47 -8.46
N TYR A 385 -15.10 -10.51 -9.78
CA TYR A 385 -15.56 -11.62 -10.61
C TYR A 385 -14.38 -12.23 -11.34
N PRO A 386 -14.26 -13.55 -11.30
CA PRO A 386 -13.24 -14.25 -12.08
C PRO A 386 -13.43 -13.95 -13.57
N ALA A 387 -12.34 -13.84 -14.31
CA ALA A 387 -12.39 -13.65 -15.74
C ALA A 387 -13.19 -14.80 -16.41
N GLY A 388 -14.15 -14.44 -17.26
CA GLY A 388 -14.91 -15.39 -18.05
C GLY A 388 -16.14 -16.01 -17.38
N THR A 389 -16.49 -15.64 -16.18
CA THR A 389 -17.63 -16.23 -15.45
C THR A 389 -18.89 -15.37 -15.44
N GLY A 390 -18.81 -14.07 -15.64
CA GLY A 390 -19.95 -13.17 -15.57
C GLY A 390 -20.35 -12.58 -16.91
N THR A 391 -21.64 -12.39 -17.13
CA THR A 391 -22.21 -11.67 -18.27
C THR A 391 -22.77 -10.30 -17.87
N GLY A 392 -22.71 -9.93 -16.59
CA GLY A 392 -23.20 -8.68 -16.03
C GLY A 392 -22.19 -8.06 -15.08
N PHE A 393 -22.38 -6.78 -14.82
CA PHE A 393 -21.55 -5.99 -13.91
C PHE A 393 -22.21 -5.71 -12.57
N ASP A 394 -23.30 -6.35 -12.26
CA ASP A 394 -24.23 -5.90 -11.21
C ASP A 394 -23.76 -6.10 -9.78
N THR A 395 -22.67 -6.80 -9.55
CA THR A 395 -22.08 -6.96 -8.22
C THR A 395 -20.56 -7.06 -8.30
N GLN A 396 -19.96 -6.48 -9.35
CA GLN A 396 -18.60 -6.78 -9.73
C GLN A 396 -17.84 -5.51 -10.10
N SER A 397 -17.75 -4.65 -9.14
CA SER A 397 -17.13 -3.34 -9.29
C SER A 397 -15.64 -3.41 -9.69
N GLY A 398 -14.93 -4.46 -9.30
CA GLY A 398 -13.54 -4.66 -9.71
C GLY A 398 -13.34 -5.06 -11.18
N GLN A 399 -14.34 -5.68 -11.83
CA GLN A 399 -14.17 -6.19 -13.20
C GLN A 399 -13.79 -5.13 -14.23
N PRO A 400 -14.34 -3.91 -14.24
CA PRO A 400 -13.95 -2.88 -15.20
C PRO A 400 -12.48 -2.51 -15.15
N LEU A 401 -11.80 -2.65 -14.02
CA LEU A 401 -10.37 -2.34 -13.86
C LEU A 401 -9.46 -3.26 -14.69
N ARG A 402 -9.97 -4.39 -15.16
CA ARG A 402 -9.23 -5.29 -16.07
C ARG A 402 -8.87 -4.62 -17.40
N VAL A 403 -9.52 -3.51 -17.76
CA VAL A 403 -9.15 -2.71 -18.92
C VAL A 403 -7.74 -2.16 -18.84
N LEU A 404 -7.23 -1.97 -17.60
CA LEU A 404 -5.87 -1.50 -17.36
C LEU A 404 -4.82 -2.59 -17.52
N THR A 405 -5.17 -3.87 -17.37
CA THR A 405 -4.20 -4.99 -17.36
C THR A 405 -3.27 -5.01 -18.58
N PRO A 406 -3.75 -4.85 -19.84
CA PRO A 406 -2.86 -4.82 -20.99
C PRO A 406 -1.85 -3.66 -20.96
N LEU A 407 -2.27 -2.49 -20.43
CA LEU A 407 -1.38 -1.34 -20.28
C LEU A 407 -0.32 -1.61 -19.22
N LEU A 408 -0.73 -2.15 -18.08
CA LEU A 408 0.18 -2.49 -16.97
C LEU A 408 1.20 -3.55 -17.39
N ALA A 409 0.78 -4.56 -18.15
CA ALA A 409 1.66 -5.59 -18.71
C ALA A 409 2.65 -5.03 -19.74
N LEU A 410 2.22 -4.08 -20.57
CA LEU A 410 3.08 -3.45 -21.57
C LEU A 410 4.29 -2.73 -20.94
N TYR A 411 4.11 -2.22 -19.74
CA TYR A 411 5.15 -1.46 -19.02
C TYR A 411 5.73 -2.21 -17.81
N ASP A 412 5.61 -3.54 -17.77
CA ASP A 412 6.22 -4.41 -16.77
C ASP A 412 5.92 -4.00 -15.32
N VAL A 413 4.66 -3.65 -15.03
CA VAL A 413 4.23 -3.38 -13.65
C VAL A 413 4.42 -4.64 -12.82
N ALA A 414 5.16 -4.53 -11.73
CA ALA A 414 5.53 -5.69 -10.91
C ALA A 414 4.36 -6.21 -10.07
N ALA A 415 3.59 -5.30 -9.46
CA ALA A 415 2.40 -5.67 -8.70
C ALA A 415 1.35 -4.56 -8.68
N VAL A 416 0.11 -4.98 -8.45
CA VAL A 416 -1.07 -4.13 -8.24
C VAL A 416 -1.65 -4.45 -6.86
N PHE A 417 -2.00 -3.42 -6.11
CA PHE A 417 -2.60 -3.52 -4.78
C PHE A 417 -4.01 -2.95 -4.80
N SER A 418 -4.94 -3.70 -4.24
CA SER A 418 -6.34 -3.34 -4.10
C SER A 418 -6.91 -3.82 -2.76
N GLY A 419 -8.15 -3.46 -2.47
CA GLY A 419 -8.93 -3.93 -1.35
C GLY A 419 -10.36 -4.22 -1.77
N HIS A 420 -11.36 -3.68 -1.04
CA HIS A 420 -12.78 -3.73 -1.36
C HIS A 420 -13.48 -5.07 -1.06
N ASP A 421 -12.79 -6.19 -1.25
CA ASP A 421 -13.35 -7.51 -0.97
C ASP A 421 -13.05 -8.02 0.45
N GLU A 422 -12.28 -7.27 1.23
CA GLU A 422 -11.91 -7.54 2.64
C GLU A 422 -11.35 -8.95 2.86
N ILE A 423 -10.62 -9.45 1.87
CA ILE A 423 -9.92 -10.73 1.92
C ILE A 423 -8.44 -10.54 1.67
N TYR A 424 -7.65 -11.61 1.83
CA TYR A 424 -6.33 -11.68 1.23
C TYR A 424 -6.36 -12.68 0.09
N GLU A 425 -6.24 -12.18 -1.13
CA GLU A 425 -6.12 -12.98 -2.35
C GLU A 425 -4.95 -12.48 -3.20
N HIS A 426 -4.23 -13.42 -3.82
CA HIS A 426 -3.18 -13.14 -4.77
C HIS A 426 -3.48 -13.83 -6.10
N SER A 427 -3.45 -13.07 -7.18
CA SER A 427 -3.66 -13.52 -8.54
C SER A 427 -2.48 -13.14 -9.43
N ILE A 428 -2.19 -13.96 -10.46
CA ILE A 428 -1.15 -13.66 -11.45
C ILE A 428 -1.80 -13.60 -12.83
N VAL A 429 -1.74 -12.42 -13.46
CA VAL A 429 -2.32 -12.17 -14.79
C VAL A 429 -1.28 -11.48 -15.66
N ASP A 430 -0.97 -12.07 -16.82
CA ASP A 430 0.02 -11.56 -17.78
C ASP A 430 1.40 -11.23 -17.13
N GLY A 431 1.76 -11.98 -16.08
CA GLY A 431 3.01 -11.80 -15.34
C GLY A 431 2.96 -10.74 -14.23
N ILE A 432 1.85 -10.06 -14.07
CA ILE A 432 1.63 -9.07 -13.00
C ILE A 432 1.02 -9.77 -11.77
N HIS A 433 1.50 -9.43 -10.59
CA HIS A 433 0.95 -9.86 -9.32
C HIS A 433 -0.16 -8.90 -8.86
N PHE A 434 -1.39 -9.39 -8.75
CA PHE A 434 -2.53 -8.65 -8.24
C PHE A 434 -2.84 -9.12 -6.82
N TYR A 435 -2.84 -8.21 -5.87
CA TYR A 435 -3.13 -8.48 -4.47
C TYR A 435 -4.38 -7.74 -4.03
N ASP A 436 -5.36 -8.48 -3.53
CA ASP A 436 -6.40 -7.95 -2.66
C ASP A 436 -5.86 -8.01 -1.22
N VAL A 437 -5.76 -6.85 -0.58
CA VAL A 437 -5.20 -6.68 0.76
C VAL A 437 -6.20 -6.01 1.71
N GLY A 438 -7.49 -6.19 1.45
CA GLY A 438 -8.60 -5.58 2.17
C GLY A 438 -8.82 -6.09 3.60
N ALA A 439 -8.01 -7.00 4.09
CA ALA A 439 -8.20 -7.62 5.39
C ALA A 439 -7.48 -6.86 6.51
N THR A 440 -7.79 -5.58 6.77
CA THR A 440 -7.02 -4.78 7.74
C THR A 440 -7.79 -4.35 8.98
N GLY A 441 -9.03 -3.95 8.89
CA GLY A 441 -9.72 -3.35 10.03
C GLY A 441 -11.20 -3.67 10.18
N ASP A 442 -11.92 -3.82 9.10
CA ASP A 442 -13.34 -4.16 9.08
C ASP A 442 -13.59 -5.68 9.13
N GLY A 443 -14.82 -6.07 8.89
CA GLY A 443 -15.26 -7.46 8.88
C GLY A 443 -14.49 -8.31 7.88
N LEU A 444 -13.78 -9.32 8.33
CA LEU A 444 -13.07 -10.23 7.45
C LEU A 444 -14.05 -11.11 6.68
N ARG A 445 -14.07 -10.97 5.36
CA ARG A 445 -14.93 -11.76 4.47
C ARG A 445 -14.24 -13.06 4.04
N GLY A 446 -14.95 -13.89 3.35
CA GLY A 446 -14.47 -15.12 2.71
C GLY A 446 -14.87 -15.12 1.24
N PRO A 447 -14.38 -16.10 0.46
CA PRO A 447 -14.75 -16.23 -0.93
C PRO A 447 -16.25 -16.49 -1.09
N GLN A 448 -16.83 -15.99 -2.16
CA GLN A 448 -18.17 -16.42 -2.57
C GLN A 448 -18.11 -17.89 -2.98
N SER A 449 -19.03 -18.71 -2.44
CA SER A 449 -18.96 -20.18 -2.49
C SER A 449 -19.02 -20.79 -3.90
N ASP A 450 -19.49 -20.04 -4.86
CA ASP A 450 -19.69 -20.44 -6.25
C ASP A 450 -18.74 -19.74 -7.24
N LEU A 451 -17.86 -18.87 -6.75
CA LEU A 451 -16.88 -18.18 -7.58
C LEU A 451 -15.56 -18.94 -7.64
N THR A 452 -14.94 -18.86 -8.79
CA THR A 452 -13.58 -19.38 -9.03
C THR A 452 -12.78 -18.34 -9.79
N ASN A 453 -11.56 -18.10 -9.34
CA ASN A 453 -10.62 -17.24 -10.04
C ASN A 453 -9.55 -18.09 -10.74
N PRO A 454 -9.54 -18.19 -12.08
CA PRO A 454 -8.57 -19.01 -12.81
C PRO A 454 -7.13 -18.48 -12.72
N PHE A 455 -6.93 -17.27 -12.24
CA PHE A 455 -5.63 -16.63 -12.05
C PHE A 455 -5.15 -16.68 -10.61
N GLN A 456 -5.94 -17.25 -9.69
CA GLN A 456 -5.63 -17.30 -8.27
C GLN A 456 -4.35 -18.10 -8.03
N ALA A 457 -3.36 -17.45 -7.43
CA ALA A 457 -2.13 -18.07 -6.95
C ALA A 457 -2.26 -18.47 -5.48
N PHE A 458 -2.95 -17.65 -4.69
CA PHE A 458 -3.14 -17.88 -3.26
C PHE A 458 -4.45 -17.25 -2.76
N LEU A 459 -5.07 -17.87 -1.77
CA LEU A 459 -6.22 -17.33 -1.04
C LEU A 459 -6.10 -17.72 0.44
N ALA A 460 -6.10 -16.74 1.32
CA ALA A 460 -5.92 -16.94 2.75
C ALA A 460 -7.22 -17.15 3.52
N HIS A 461 -8.26 -16.41 3.18
CA HIS A 461 -9.53 -16.38 3.93
C HIS A 461 -10.53 -17.45 3.47
N THR A 462 -10.06 -18.68 3.36
CA THR A 462 -10.85 -19.82 2.86
C THR A 462 -11.74 -20.46 3.91
N ASP A 463 -12.10 -19.82 5.00
CA ASP A 463 -12.75 -20.47 6.12
C ASP A 463 -12.02 -21.76 6.56
N ALA A 464 -10.69 -21.77 6.41
CA ALA A 464 -9.88 -22.88 6.87
C ALA A 464 -10.21 -23.14 8.35
N PRO A 465 -10.56 -24.38 8.73
CA PRO A 465 -10.99 -24.68 10.09
C PRO A 465 -9.90 -24.25 11.07
N GLU A 466 -10.29 -23.59 12.13
CA GLU A 466 -9.36 -23.32 13.23
C GLU A 466 -8.83 -24.63 13.78
N MET A 467 -7.52 -24.68 13.98
CA MET A 467 -6.83 -25.78 14.65
C MET A 467 -6.52 -25.41 16.09
N TRP A 468 -7.06 -26.16 17.02
CA TRP A 468 -6.94 -25.91 18.44
C TRP A 468 -6.15 -27.02 19.16
N ALA A 469 -5.32 -26.65 20.16
CA ALA A 469 -4.77 -27.56 21.15
C ALA A 469 -5.35 -27.20 22.51
N GLY A 470 -6.33 -27.97 22.98
CA GLY A 470 -7.14 -27.56 24.11
C GLY A 470 -7.89 -26.26 23.80
N ASP A 471 -7.65 -25.23 24.58
CA ASP A 471 -8.24 -23.88 24.38
C ASP A 471 -7.27 -22.89 23.68
N VAL A 472 -6.18 -23.37 23.06
CA VAL A 472 -5.21 -22.54 22.35
C VAL A 472 -5.42 -22.66 20.85
N LEU A 473 -5.68 -21.53 20.16
CA LEU A 473 -5.71 -21.46 18.71
C LEU A 473 -4.29 -21.63 18.15
N LEU A 474 -4.06 -22.64 17.32
CA LEU A 474 -2.76 -22.93 16.71
C LEU A 474 -2.65 -22.40 15.28
N ALA A 475 -3.72 -22.48 14.49
CA ALA A 475 -3.76 -22.06 13.10
C ALA A 475 -5.23 -21.96 12.61
N GLY A 476 -5.43 -21.43 11.42
CA GLY A 476 -6.75 -21.28 10.79
C GLY A 476 -7.51 -20.05 11.30
N GLY A 477 -8.71 -19.87 10.79
CA GLY A 477 -9.54 -18.67 11.00
C GLY A 477 -9.14 -17.52 10.07
N LYS A 478 -9.88 -16.42 10.17
CA LYS A 478 -9.65 -15.19 9.40
C LYS A 478 -8.85 -14.21 10.25
N HIS A 479 -7.86 -13.57 9.64
CA HIS A 479 -6.93 -12.70 10.36
C HIS A 479 -6.68 -11.39 9.64
N TYR A 480 -6.56 -10.30 10.38
CA TYR A 480 -6.16 -9.01 9.86
C TYR A 480 -4.68 -9.00 9.47
N GLY A 481 -4.36 -8.38 8.33
CA GLY A 481 -3.01 -8.47 7.80
C GLY A 481 -2.60 -7.30 6.90
N HIS A 482 -1.41 -7.45 6.31
CA HIS A 482 -0.80 -6.47 5.41
C HIS A 482 0.27 -7.16 4.55
N LEU A 483 0.73 -6.50 3.47
CA LEU A 483 1.96 -6.89 2.78
C LEU A 483 3.17 -6.15 3.33
N GLU A 484 4.28 -6.84 3.45
CA GLU A 484 5.61 -6.27 3.65
C GLU A 484 6.41 -6.43 2.35
N ILE A 485 6.89 -5.34 1.77
CA ILE A 485 7.67 -5.36 0.53
C ILE A 485 9.07 -4.83 0.82
N ASP A 486 10.04 -5.71 0.76
CA ASP A 486 11.45 -5.35 0.86
C ASP A 486 12.05 -5.20 -0.53
N VAL A 487 12.69 -4.07 -0.79
CA VAL A 487 13.47 -3.81 -2.01
C VAL A 487 14.88 -3.47 -1.58
N THR A 488 15.83 -4.35 -1.85
CA THR A 488 17.21 -4.23 -1.36
C THR A 488 18.22 -4.40 -2.47
N LEU A 489 19.31 -3.63 -2.40
CA LEU A 489 20.38 -3.68 -3.39
C LEU A 489 21.13 -5.02 -3.32
N ALA A 490 21.11 -5.76 -4.42
CA ALA A 490 21.81 -7.01 -4.57
C ALA A 490 23.32 -6.82 -4.79
N ALA A 491 24.12 -7.80 -4.41
CA ALA A 491 25.57 -7.79 -4.63
C ALA A 491 25.97 -7.79 -6.12
N SER A 492 25.09 -8.29 -6.99
CA SER A 492 25.25 -8.30 -8.45
C SER A 492 24.95 -6.96 -9.12
N GLY A 493 24.46 -5.96 -8.36
CA GLY A 493 23.78 -4.78 -8.87
C GLY A 493 22.31 -5.13 -9.20
N GLY A 494 21.43 -4.14 -9.26
CA GLY A 494 19.97 -4.36 -9.34
C GLY A 494 19.37 -4.62 -7.96
N TRP A 495 18.09 -5.02 -7.92
CA TRP A 495 17.27 -5.03 -6.72
C TRP A 495 16.66 -6.40 -6.47
N ASP A 496 16.90 -6.95 -5.30
CA ASP A 496 16.15 -8.08 -4.77
C ASP A 496 14.84 -7.55 -4.19
N VAL A 497 13.71 -8.06 -4.69
CA VAL A 497 12.36 -7.72 -4.22
C VAL A 497 11.76 -8.93 -3.53
N SER A 498 11.19 -8.72 -2.36
CA SER A 498 10.42 -9.73 -1.63
C SER A 498 9.09 -9.14 -1.21
N ILE A 499 7.98 -9.76 -1.60
CA ILE A 499 6.61 -9.44 -1.16
C ILE A 499 6.19 -10.53 -0.19
N THR A 500 5.92 -10.16 1.05
CA THR A 500 5.60 -11.09 2.14
C THR A 500 4.26 -10.72 2.76
N PRO A 501 3.22 -11.56 2.64
CA PRO A 501 1.96 -11.35 3.33
C PRO A 501 2.10 -11.72 4.81
N ALA A 502 1.79 -10.77 5.67
CA ALA A 502 1.84 -10.92 7.11
C ALA A 502 0.47 -10.68 7.73
N TYR A 503 0.21 -11.33 8.86
CA TYR A 503 -1.05 -11.17 9.59
C TYR A 503 -0.85 -11.18 11.10
N ALA A 504 -1.79 -10.57 11.82
CA ALA A 504 -1.86 -10.54 13.26
C ALA A 504 -2.58 -11.78 13.78
N PHE A 505 -1.87 -12.63 14.52
CA PHE A 505 -2.42 -13.85 15.09
C PHE A 505 -2.62 -13.68 16.60
N PRO A 506 -3.83 -13.93 17.15
CA PRO A 506 -4.09 -13.78 18.57
C PRO A 506 -3.47 -14.94 19.38
N LEU A 507 -2.74 -14.59 20.44
CA LEU A 507 -2.29 -15.52 21.45
C LEU A 507 -3.32 -15.58 22.57
N LEU A 508 -4.14 -16.62 22.57
CA LEU A 508 -5.25 -16.77 23.51
C LEU A 508 -4.80 -17.39 24.83
N SER A 509 -5.44 -17.01 25.93
CA SER A 509 -5.24 -17.60 27.24
C SER A 509 -5.74 -19.05 27.28
N PRO A 510 -4.91 -20.05 27.65
CA PRO A 510 -5.34 -21.42 27.76
C PRO A 510 -6.28 -21.67 28.95
N THR A 511 -6.37 -20.74 29.89
CA THR A 511 -7.12 -20.89 31.13
C THR A 511 -8.30 -19.96 31.28
N ASN A 512 -8.34 -18.86 30.49
CA ASN A 512 -9.38 -17.85 30.56
C ASN A 512 -9.99 -17.61 29.17
N PRO A 513 -11.13 -18.23 28.86
CA PRO A 513 -11.75 -18.10 27.55
C PRO A 513 -12.02 -16.64 27.17
N GLY A 514 -11.62 -16.25 25.96
CA GLY A 514 -11.81 -14.89 25.44
C GLY A 514 -10.76 -13.89 25.88
N GLU A 515 -9.78 -14.29 26.71
CA GLU A 515 -8.64 -13.44 27.06
C GLU A 515 -7.54 -13.56 26.00
N ILE A 516 -7.11 -12.43 25.44
CA ILE A 516 -5.96 -12.34 24.55
C ILE A 516 -4.73 -11.99 25.38
N LEU A 517 -3.70 -12.84 25.35
CA LEU A 517 -2.42 -12.62 26.03
C LEU A 517 -1.49 -11.72 25.23
N GLY A 518 -1.70 -11.61 23.93
CA GLY A 518 -0.88 -10.84 23.01
C GLY A 518 -1.19 -11.16 21.55
N TRP A 519 -0.38 -10.61 20.67
CA TRP A 519 -0.48 -10.80 19.23
C TRP A 519 0.88 -11.17 18.68
N GLU A 520 0.88 -12.08 17.69
CA GLU A 520 2.07 -12.57 17.02
C GLU A 520 1.96 -12.26 15.53
N ARG A 521 3.06 -11.75 14.94
CA ARG A 521 3.17 -11.66 13.49
C ARG A 521 3.41 -13.05 12.92
N ARG A 522 2.54 -13.45 11.99
CA ARG A 522 2.74 -14.64 11.16
C ARG A 522 2.72 -14.26 9.69
N THR A 523 3.09 -15.19 8.82
CA THR A 523 3.06 -14.99 7.36
C THR A 523 2.27 -16.11 6.71
N TYR A 524 1.60 -15.79 5.62
CA TYR A 524 1.04 -16.80 4.73
C TYR A 524 2.17 -17.41 3.88
N ASP A 525 1.95 -18.64 3.38
CA ASP A 525 2.89 -19.34 2.49
C ASP A 525 2.70 -18.85 1.03
N ASP A 526 2.83 -17.55 0.84
CA ASP A 526 2.66 -16.86 -0.43
C ASP A 526 3.74 -15.77 -0.60
N VAL A 527 4.98 -16.10 -0.25
CA VAL A 527 6.09 -15.16 -0.41
C VAL A 527 6.55 -15.15 -1.86
N VAL A 528 6.47 -13.98 -2.49
CA VAL A 528 6.96 -13.76 -3.85
C VAL A 528 8.30 -13.08 -3.82
N THR A 529 9.27 -13.60 -4.58
CA THR A 529 10.59 -12.98 -4.72
C THR A 529 10.97 -12.88 -6.20
N PHE A 530 11.53 -11.75 -6.60
CA PHE A 530 12.08 -11.55 -7.94
C PHE A 530 13.26 -10.59 -7.91
N PHE A 531 14.03 -10.60 -9.01
CA PHE A 531 15.16 -9.73 -9.20
C PHE A 531 14.84 -8.71 -10.29
N ALA A 532 14.93 -7.42 -9.92
CA ALA A 532 14.73 -6.31 -10.85
C ALA A 532 16.08 -5.70 -11.24
N VAL A 533 16.35 -5.67 -12.54
CA VAL A 533 17.51 -4.99 -13.09
C VAL A 533 17.06 -3.60 -13.55
N PRO A 534 17.69 -2.51 -13.08
CA PRO A 534 17.47 -1.22 -13.72
C PRO A 534 17.82 -1.35 -15.21
N GLU A 535 16.85 -1.20 -16.09
CA GLU A 535 17.11 -1.21 -17.52
C GLU A 535 18.15 -0.11 -17.81
N PRO A 536 19.25 -0.41 -18.50
CA PRO A 536 20.19 0.63 -18.92
C PRO A 536 19.42 1.55 -19.86
N ASN A 537 19.39 2.84 -19.53
CA ASN A 537 18.73 3.88 -20.33
C ASN A 537 18.77 3.53 -21.82
N ALA A 538 17.63 3.42 -22.47
CA ALA A 538 17.53 3.12 -23.91
C ALA A 538 18.37 4.10 -24.74
N LEU A 539 18.59 5.33 -24.25
CA LEU A 539 19.54 6.29 -24.79
C LEU A 539 21.00 5.82 -24.71
N LEU A 540 21.42 5.12 -23.66
CA LEU A 540 22.77 4.53 -23.55
C LEU A 540 22.90 3.32 -24.48
N LEU A 541 21.87 2.50 -24.63
CA LEU A 541 21.85 1.39 -25.59
C LEU A 541 21.83 1.91 -27.03
N MET A 542 21.05 2.95 -27.34
CA MET A 542 21.07 3.62 -28.64
C MET A 542 22.41 4.31 -28.90
N ALA A 543 23.01 4.97 -27.91
CA ALA A 543 24.35 5.55 -28.04
C ALA A 543 25.43 4.47 -28.21
N ALA A 544 25.33 3.35 -27.51
CA ALA A 544 26.24 2.22 -27.67
C ALA A 544 26.02 1.54 -29.05
N ALA A 545 24.78 1.38 -29.48
CA ALA A 545 24.47 0.84 -30.82
C ALA A 545 24.92 1.77 -31.93
N THR A 546 24.77 3.09 -31.79
CA THR A 546 25.30 4.10 -32.73
C THR A 546 26.81 4.15 -32.72
N ALA A 547 27.43 4.02 -31.56
CA ALA A 547 28.91 3.93 -31.47
C ALA A 547 29.44 2.64 -32.10
N LEU A 548 28.73 1.51 -31.91
CA LEU A 548 29.05 0.23 -32.56
C LEU A 548 28.88 0.30 -34.09
N GLN A 549 27.80 0.93 -34.56
CA GLN A 549 27.56 1.14 -36.00
C GLN A 549 28.58 2.11 -36.59
N ALA A 550 28.96 3.17 -35.89
CA ALA A 550 30.01 4.08 -36.29
C ALA A 550 31.40 3.38 -36.32
N GLY A 551 31.67 2.52 -35.33
CA GLY A 551 32.88 1.68 -35.29
C GLY A 551 32.95 0.69 -36.47
N LEU A 552 31.85 0.05 -36.81
CA LEU A 552 31.71 -0.86 -37.96
C LEU A 552 31.82 -0.12 -39.30
N SER A 553 31.33 1.12 -39.38
CA SER A 553 31.44 1.95 -40.58
C SER A 553 32.89 2.43 -40.82
N VAL A 554 33.62 2.77 -39.76
CA VAL A 554 35.07 3.11 -39.85
C VAL A 554 35.90 1.90 -40.21
N HIS A 555 35.51 0.70 -39.76
CA HIS A 555 36.22 -0.53 -40.14
C HIS A 555 35.96 -0.91 -41.61
N ARG A 556 34.76 -0.66 -42.15
CA ARG A 556 34.48 -0.83 -43.59
C ARG A 556 35.20 0.17 -44.48
N LEU A 557 35.36 1.42 -44.05
CA LEU A 557 36.10 2.44 -44.81
C LEU A 557 37.62 2.19 -44.84
N ARG A 558 38.19 1.47 -43.88
CA ARG A 558 39.61 1.09 -43.89
C ARG A 558 39.93 -0.13 -44.76
N HIS A 559 38.93 -0.93 -45.12
CA HIS A 559 39.11 -2.08 -46.03
C HIS A 559 38.87 -1.77 -47.51
N THR A 560 38.39 -0.58 -47.89
CA THR A 560 38.14 -0.20 -49.30
C THR A 560 39.21 0.70 -49.92
N SER A 561 40.30 0.98 -49.22
CA SER A 561 41.40 1.83 -49.74
C SER A 561 42.63 1.05 -50.24
N GLY A 562 42.44 -0.21 -50.62
CA GLY A 562 43.54 -1.02 -51.12
C GLY A 562 43.12 -1.97 -52.25
N CYS A 563 42.82 -1.43 -53.42
CA CYS A 563 43.02 -2.12 -54.71
C CYS A 563 42.74 -1.12 -55.85
N LYS A 564 43.78 -0.58 -56.42
CA LYS A 564 43.77 0.00 -57.75
C LYS A 564 44.53 -0.96 -58.67
N ASP A 565 44.02 -1.03 -59.90
CA ASP A 565 44.60 -1.49 -61.13
C ASP A 565 44.60 -2.98 -61.44
N ALA A 566 43.68 -3.35 -62.36
CA ALA A 566 44.05 -4.02 -63.60
C ALA A 566 42.85 -4.13 -64.56
N GLU A 567 43.10 -3.67 -65.75
CA GLU A 567 42.21 -3.63 -66.92
C GLU A 567 41.76 -5.01 -67.42
N GLY A 568 40.61 -5.09 -68.11
CA GLY A 568 40.24 -6.28 -68.91
C GLY A 568 38.80 -6.29 -69.36
N SER A 569 38.60 -5.73 -70.53
CA SER A 569 37.54 -5.81 -71.54
C SER A 569 36.70 -7.09 -71.63
N ALA A 570 35.43 -6.88 -71.97
CA ALA A 570 34.51 -7.57 -72.96
C ALA A 570 33.17 -7.98 -72.36
N VAL A 571 32.10 -7.31 -72.72
CA VAL A 571 31.10 -7.53 -73.77
C VAL A 571 30.08 -8.65 -73.51
N LEU A 572 28.82 -8.20 -73.69
CA LEU A 572 27.55 -8.89 -74.05
C LEU A 572 26.56 -9.24 -72.91
N ASP A 573 25.47 -8.54 -73.03
CA ASP A 573 24.07 -8.72 -72.71
C ASP A 573 23.45 -9.99 -73.40
N PRO A 574 22.19 -10.39 -73.27
CA PRO A 574 21.11 -9.92 -72.42
C PRO A 574 20.15 -11.05 -71.87
N ALA A 575 19.23 -10.57 -71.03
CA ALA A 575 17.82 -11.01 -70.87
C ALA A 575 17.50 -12.47 -70.50
N VAL A 576 16.65 -12.62 -69.55
CA VAL A 576 15.30 -13.18 -69.54
C VAL A 576 14.70 -13.19 -68.13
N ASP A 577 13.73 -12.45 -67.99
CA ASP A 577 12.34 -12.52 -67.52
C ASP A 577 11.87 -13.72 -66.67
N CYS A 578 10.99 -13.33 -65.72
CA CYS A 578 9.72 -13.90 -65.33
C CYS A 578 9.57 -14.89 -64.16
N HIS A 579 8.68 -14.39 -63.29
CA HIS A 579 7.54 -15.00 -62.60
C HIS A 579 7.72 -15.74 -61.28
N GLN A 580 7.09 -15.09 -60.27
CA GLN A 580 5.92 -15.51 -59.45
C GLN A 580 5.92 -16.93 -58.83
N SER A 581 5.93 -16.95 -57.55
CA SER A 581 4.77 -17.40 -56.73
C SER A 581 5.01 -17.06 -55.26
#